data_295ccb1b4632ab10fa26759bb6236e51
#
_entry.id   295ccb1b4632ab10fa26759bb6236e51
#
_cell.length_a   1.000
_cell.length_b   1.000
_cell.length_c   1.000
_cell.angle_alpha   90.00
_cell.angle_beta   90.00
_cell.angle_gamma   90.00
#
_symmetry.space_group_name_H-M   'P 1'
#
loop_
_entity.id
_entity.type
_entity.pdbx_description
1 polymer ?
#
loop_
_entity_poly.entity_id
_entity_poly.type
_entity_poly.pdbx_seq_one_letter_code
_entity_poly.pdbx_strand_id
1 'polypeptide(L)'
;MKKEAIVLLNMGGPNNLKEVEVFLTNMFNDKNIITVKSSLLRSFIAKMITFTRTEKSQEIYKQIGGKSPIVGHTKKLVQKLQAKLGEDVVVDFAMRYTPPFASEVIERLNKEDIEKIYLIPLYPQYSTTTTKSSLEDFEEQYHLRGGDAILVEIKHFFQNFNYNRAIIQRIKERISEYESTNFEIIFSAHGLPVKVIERGDVYERHVQKHVALLKEMLQNEGMHFKDVHLAYQSKVGPMEWLKPSLEEKLKEIKSKKVVIFPIAFTIDNSETDFELDIEYREVAEELGFEDYRVCECPNDSDFFVETLFELYEKMK
;
A
#
# COMPACT_ATOMS: atom_id res chain seq x y z
N MET A 1 -13.86 -21.67 -23.95
CA MET A 1 -13.82 -20.19 -24.12
C MET A 1 -12.48 -19.75 -23.60
N LYS A 2 -11.85 -18.77 -24.23
CA LYS A 2 -10.63 -18.18 -23.66
C LYS A 2 -10.99 -17.52 -22.34
N LYS A 3 -10.12 -17.68 -21.34
CA LYS A 3 -10.32 -17.13 -19.99
C LYS A 3 -9.77 -15.71 -19.90
N GLU A 4 -10.23 -14.98 -18.90
CA GLU A 4 -9.62 -13.72 -18.47
C GLU A 4 -8.87 -13.93 -17.13
N ALA A 5 -7.91 -13.09 -16.85
CA ALA A 5 -7.22 -13.12 -15.56
C ALA A 5 -7.16 -11.73 -14.92
N ILE A 6 -7.25 -11.69 -13.60
CA ILE A 6 -6.96 -10.51 -12.79
C ILE A 6 -5.69 -10.80 -11.99
N VAL A 7 -4.71 -9.92 -12.08
CA VAL A 7 -3.51 -10.00 -11.26
C VAL A 7 -3.42 -8.76 -10.36
N LEU A 8 -3.55 -8.99 -9.06
CA LEU A 8 -3.35 -7.96 -8.05
C LEU A 8 -1.84 -7.75 -7.85
N LEU A 9 -1.36 -6.52 -7.97
CA LEU A 9 0.05 -6.19 -7.81
C LEU A 9 0.26 -5.43 -6.50
N ASN A 10 1.27 -5.82 -5.71
CA ASN A 10 1.66 -5.10 -4.51
C ASN A 10 3.18 -5.15 -4.31
N MET A 11 3.69 -4.31 -3.39
CA MET A 11 5.12 -4.27 -3.10
C MET A 11 5.66 -5.56 -2.50
N GLY A 12 4.82 -6.27 -1.75
CA GLY A 12 5.23 -7.43 -0.98
C GLY A 12 5.84 -7.09 0.37
N GLY A 13 6.27 -8.12 1.04
CA GLY A 13 6.96 -8.05 2.32
C GLY A 13 7.48 -9.43 2.70
N PRO A 14 8.51 -9.54 3.55
CA PRO A 14 9.12 -10.81 3.89
C PRO A 14 8.12 -11.80 4.46
N ASN A 15 8.09 -13.03 3.93
CA ASN A 15 7.27 -14.12 4.46
C ASN A 15 7.93 -14.81 5.67
N ASN A 16 9.19 -14.52 5.92
CA ASN A 16 9.99 -14.96 7.07
C ASN A 16 11.22 -14.05 7.20
N LEU A 17 11.96 -14.17 8.30
CA LEU A 17 13.12 -13.32 8.58
C LEU A 17 14.27 -13.47 7.56
N LYS A 18 14.39 -14.61 6.85
CA LYS A 18 15.42 -14.79 5.81
C LYS A 18 15.12 -13.98 4.56
N GLU A 19 13.85 -13.72 4.27
CA GLU A 19 13.44 -12.93 3.11
C GLU A 19 13.60 -11.41 3.31
N VAL A 20 13.94 -10.94 4.52
CA VAL A 20 14.17 -9.50 4.77
C VAL A 20 15.31 -8.97 3.88
N GLU A 21 16.40 -9.71 3.74
CA GLU A 21 17.51 -9.35 2.85
C GLU A 21 17.07 -9.29 1.38
N VAL A 22 16.27 -10.27 0.94
CA VAL A 22 15.70 -10.32 -0.42
C VAL A 22 14.84 -9.11 -0.68
N PHE A 23 13.92 -8.79 0.24
CA PHE A 23 13.04 -7.63 0.18
C PHE A 23 13.83 -6.32 0.02
N LEU A 24 14.79 -6.08 0.91
CA LEU A 24 15.61 -4.87 0.88
C LEU A 24 16.46 -4.77 -0.39
N THR A 25 17.08 -5.88 -0.81
CA THR A 25 17.92 -5.91 -2.02
C THR A 25 17.10 -5.56 -3.26
N ASN A 26 15.93 -6.17 -3.43
CA ASN A 26 15.06 -5.93 -4.57
C ASN A 26 14.51 -4.50 -4.57
N MET A 27 14.05 -4.02 -3.41
CA MET A 27 13.50 -2.67 -3.27
C MET A 27 14.56 -1.60 -3.57
N PHE A 28 15.76 -1.69 -3.00
CA PHE A 28 16.81 -0.70 -3.25
C PHE A 28 17.47 -0.85 -4.62
N ASN A 29 17.31 -1.99 -5.31
CA ASN A 29 17.78 -2.15 -6.68
C ASN A 29 16.75 -1.72 -7.74
N ASP A 30 15.57 -1.30 -7.32
CA ASP A 30 14.55 -0.76 -8.23
C ASP A 30 14.96 0.61 -8.80
N LYS A 31 14.95 0.71 -10.15
CA LYS A 31 15.27 1.95 -10.88
C LYS A 31 14.30 3.11 -10.58
N ASN A 32 13.09 2.79 -10.12
CA ASN A 32 12.06 3.76 -9.74
C ASN A 32 12.23 4.25 -8.29
N ILE A 33 12.98 3.52 -7.45
CA ILE A 33 13.34 3.91 -6.07
C ILE A 33 14.70 4.61 -6.07
N ILE A 34 15.74 3.95 -6.53
CA ILE A 34 17.09 4.54 -6.68
C ILE A 34 17.32 4.87 -8.14
N THR A 35 17.10 6.14 -8.48
CA THR A 35 17.08 6.66 -9.87
C THR A 35 18.46 6.85 -10.49
N VAL A 36 19.49 6.13 -10.02
CA VAL A 36 20.82 6.13 -10.61
C VAL A 36 20.79 5.39 -11.94
N LYS A 37 21.28 6.03 -13.03
CA LYS A 37 21.23 5.48 -14.39
C LYS A 37 22.03 4.18 -14.56
N SER A 38 23.22 4.09 -13.93
CA SER A 38 24.06 2.89 -13.99
C SER A 38 23.48 1.78 -13.11
N SER A 39 23.12 0.64 -13.73
CA SER A 39 22.61 -0.54 -13.02
C SER A 39 23.66 -1.12 -12.05
N LEU A 40 24.94 -1.13 -12.44
CA LEU A 40 26.03 -1.61 -11.58
C LEU A 40 26.18 -0.72 -10.33
N LEU A 41 26.14 0.62 -10.50
CA LEU A 41 26.23 1.54 -9.36
C LEU A 41 24.99 1.43 -8.47
N ARG A 42 23.79 1.30 -9.05
CA ARG A 42 22.56 1.06 -8.28
C ARG A 42 22.64 -0.23 -7.47
N SER A 43 23.08 -1.33 -8.09
CA SER A 43 23.24 -2.62 -7.39
C SER A 43 24.27 -2.54 -6.27
N PHE A 44 25.35 -1.81 -6.44
CA PHE A 44 26.33 -1.57 -5.39
C PHE A 44 25.72 -0.78 -4.22
N ILE A 45 25.00 0.32 -4.50
CA ILE A 45 24.29 1.12 -3.49
C ILE A 45 23.24 0.26 -2.76
N ALA A 46 22.44 -0.51 -3.50
CA ALA A 46 21.44 -1.41 -2.94
C ALA A 46 22.09 -2.40 -1.95
N LYS A 47 23.19 -3.04 -2.35
CA LYS A 47 23.91 -3.99 -1.49
C LYS A 47 24.43 -3.33 -0.21
N MET A 48 24.99 -2.13 -0.30
CA MET A 48 25.48 -1.39 0.87
C MET A 48 24.34 -1.06 1.84
N ILE A 49 23.22 -0.56 1.32
CA ILE A 49 22.04 -0.24 2.16
C ILE A 49 21.47 -1.52 2.78
N THR A 50 21.32 -2.59 2.01
CA THR A 50 20.82 -3.87 2.50
C THR A 50 21.69 -4.39 3.64
N PHE A 51 23.00 -4.43 3.45
CA PHE A 51 23.93 -4.90 4.46
C PHE A 51 23.78 -4.17 5.80
N THR A 52 23.61 -2.84 5.76
CA THR A 52 23.50 -2.01 6.97
C THR A 52 22.11 -2.07 7.62
N ARG A 53 21.07 -2.48 6.88
CA ARG A 53 19.67 -2.41 7.36
C ARG A 53 19.06 -3.76 7.70
N THR A 54 19.60 -4.86 7.19
CA THR A 54 18.97 -6.20 7.32
C THR A 54 18.72 -6.57 8.77
N GLU A 55 19.72 -6.45 9.64
CA GLU A 55 19.59 -6.82 11.06
C GLU A 55 18.51 -5.99 11.77
N LYS A 56 18.56 -4.66 11.63
CA LYS A 56 17.53 -3.77 12.20
C LYS A 56 16.15 -4.08 11.67
N SER A 57 16.02 -4.34 10.38
CA SER A 57 14.73 -4.70 9.78
C SER A 57 14.23 -6.05 10.28
N GLN A 58 15.09 -7.04 10.46
CA GLN A 58 14.72 -8.32 11.08
C GLN A 58 14.19 -8.15 12.52
N GLU A 59 14.77 -7.26 13.30
CA GLU A 59 14.26 -6.97 14.67
C GLU A 59 12.84 -6.33 14.61
N ILE A 60 12.60 -5.43 13.66
CA ILE A 60 11.27 -4.89 13.40
C ILE A 60 10.27 -6.02 13.06
N TYR A 61 10.61 -6.88 12.10
CA TYR A 61 9.73 -7.98 11.73
C TYR A 61 9.50 -8.98 12.87
N LYS A 62 10.46 -9.21 13.76
CA LYS A 62 10.26 -10.05 14.96
C LYS A 62 9.15 -9.53 15.86
N GLN A 63 9.00 -8.23 16.00
CA GLN A 63 7.99 -7.60 16.86
C GLN A 63 6.55 -7.78 16.29
N ILE A 64 6.41 -8.02 14.97
CA ILE A 64 5.14 -8.28 14.30
C ILE A 64 4.97 -9.75 13.88
N GLY A 65 5.62 -10.68 14.60
CA GLY A 65 5.46 -12.12 14.40
C GLY A 65 6.38 -12.75 13.36
N GLY A 66 7.50 -12.10 13.00
CA GLY A 66 8.59 -12.66 12.18
C GLY A 66 8.35 -12.62 10.67
N LYS A 67 7.29 -11.95 10.20
CA LYS A 67 6.89 -11.82 8.79
C LYS A 67 5.99 -10.61 8.57
N SER A 68 5.85 -10.19 7.31
CA SER A 68 4.82 -9.21 6.92
C SER A 68 3.44 -9.88 6.83
N PRO A 69 2.35 -9.23 7.27
CA PRO A 69 0.99 -9.74 7.11
C PRO A 69 0.47 -9.64 5.66
N ILE A 70 1.12 -8.85 4.79
CA ILE A 70 0.66 -8.45 3.47
C ILE A 70 0.25 -9.62 2.57
N VAL A 71 1.08 -10.69 2.52
CA VAL A 71 0.81 -11.87 1.68
C VAL A 71 -0.39 -12.65 2.21
N GLY A 72 -0.53 -12.75 3.54
CA GLY A 72 -1.66 -13.43 4.17
C GLY A 72 -2.99 -12.77 3.86
N HIS A 73 -3.07 -11.45 4.01
CA HIS A 73 -4.27 -10.66 3.67
C HIS A 73 -4.56 -10.68 2.17
N THR A 74 -3.53 -10.53 1.32
CA THR A 74 -3.71 -10.58 -0.14
C THR A 74 -4.26 -11.94 -0.60
N LYS A 75 -3.82 -13.06 -0.01
CA LYS A 75 -4.37 -14.39 -0.32
C LYS A 75 -5.87 -14.48 0.02
N LYS A 76 -6.30 -13.97 1.17
CA LYS A 76 -7.72 -13.93 1.54
C LYS A 76 -8.53 -13.07 0.56
N LEU A 77 -7.99 -11.91 0.19
CA LEU A 77 -8.61 -11.01 -0.79
C LEU A 77 -8.80 -11.70 -2.14
N VAL A 78 -7.77 -12.37 -2.65
CA VAL A 78 -7.83 -13.16 -3.89
C VAL A 78 -8.88 -14.26 -3.80
N GLN A 79 -8.94 -15.01 -2.70
CA GLN A 79 -9.95 -16.06 -2.49
C GLN A 79 -11.37 -15.52 -2.54
N LYS A 80 -11.65 -14.39 -1.88
CA LYS A 80 -12.98 -13.75 -1.90
C LYS A 80 -13.33 -13.22 -3.29
N LEU A 81 -12.38 -12.57 -3.97
CA LEU A 81 -12.60 -12.06 -5.33
C LEU A 81 -12.82 -13.20 -6.33
N GLN A 82 -12.03 -14.28 -6.23
CA GLN A 82 -12.22 -15.50 -7.05
C GLN A 82 -13.61 -16.11 -6.83
N ALA A 83 -14.06 -16.23 -5.58
CA ALA A 83 -15.39 -16.76 -5.26
C ALA A 83 -16.51 -15.89 -5.85
N LYS A 84 -16.32 -14.57 -5.93
CA LYS A 84 -17.28 -13.63 -6.53
C LYS A 84 -17.34 -13.73 -8.06
N LEU A 85 -16.19 -13.95 -8.71
CA LEU A 85 -16.07 -13.98 -10.17
C LEU A 85 -16.38 -15.35 -10.80
N GLY A 86 -16.30 -16.44 -10.01
CA GLY A 86 -16.49 -17.80 -10.52
C GLY A 86 -15.26 -18.35 -11.26
N GLU A 87 -15.46 -19.36 -12.11
CA GLU A 87 -14.36 -20.13 -12.74
C GLU A 87 -13.89 -19.56 -14.11
N ASP A 88 -14.65 -18.63 -14.68
CA ASP A 88 -14.35 -18.05 -15.99
C ASP A 88 -13.21 -17.01 -15.94
N VAL A 89 -12.91 -16.49 -14.76
CA VAL A 89 -11.85 -15.51 -14.50
C VAL A 89 -10.86 -16.06 -13.48
N VAL A 90 -9.58 -16.10 -13.82
CA VAL A 90 -8.50 -16.50 -12.91
C VAL A 90 -8.07 -15.28 -12.10
N VAL A 91 -8.06 -15.40 -10.75
CA VAL A 91 -7.56 -14.33 -9.89
C VAL A 91 -6.25 -14.79 -9.23
N ASP A 92 -5.18 -14.04 -9.43
CA ASP A 92 -3.87 -14.27 -8.82
C ASP A 92 -3.27 -12.94 -8.34
N PHE A 93 -2.11 -12.99 -7.69
CA PHE A 93 -1.40 -11.79 -7.25
C PHE A 93 0.11 -11.96 -7.37
N ALA A 94 0.80 -10.86 -7.65
CA ALA A 94 2.25 -10.80 -7.70
C ALA A 94 2.77 -9.70 -6.78
N MET A 95 3.90 -9.98 -6.14
CA MET A 95 4.62 -9.06 -5.28
C MET A 95 5.90 -8.57 -5.97
N ARG A 96 6.15 -7.27 -5.84
CA ARG A 96 7.29 -6.64 -6.53
C ARG A 96 8.64 -7.03 -5.96
N TYR A 97 8.75 -7.17 -4.63
CA TYR A 97 10.05 -7.30 -3.95
C TYR A 97 10.23 -8.63 -3.21
N THR A 98 9.18 -9.44 -3.07
CA THR A 98 9.22 -10.76 -2.42
C THR A 98 8.34 -11.77 -3.18
N PRO A 99 8.48 -13.08 -2.94
CA PRO A 99 7.56 -14.06 -3.53
C PRO A 99 6.10 -13.87 -3.08
N PRO A 100 5.12 -14.21 -3.95
CA PRO A 100 5.28 -14.70 -5.34
C PRO A 100 5.62 -13.54 -6.29
N PHE A 101 6.71 -13.70 -7.05
CA PHE A 101 7.12 -12.71 -8.05
C PHE A 101 6.24 -12.77 -9.31
N ALA A 102 6.23 -11.67 -10.08
CA ALA A 102 5.54 -11.64 -11.38
C ALA A 102 5.91 -12.83 -12.28
N SER A 103 7.18 -13.24 -12.29
CA SER A 103 7.67 -14.39 -13.04
C SER A 103 6.93 -15.69 -12.72
N GLU A 104 6.71 -15.97 -11.43
CA GLU A 104 6.02 -17.18 -10.97
C GLU A 104 4.53 -17.17 -11.31
N VAL A 105 3.91 -15.99 -11.24
CA VAL A 105 2.49 -15.79 -11.61
C VAL A 105 2.32 -16.02 -13.12
N ILE A 106 3.15 -15.39 -13.94
CA ILE A 106 3.12 -15.51 -15.39
C ILE A 106 3.31 -16.96 -15.84
N GLU A 107 4.23 -17.72 -15.22
CA GLU A 107 4.41 -19.15 -15.50
C GLU A 107 3.16 -19.99 -15.19
N ARG A 108 2.35 -19.57 -14.23
CA ARG A 108 1.05 -20.22 -13.98
C ARG A 108 0.01 -19.82 -15.02
N LEU A 109 -0.09 -18.54 -15.33
CA LEU A 109 -1.06 -18.02 -16.30
C LEU A 109 -0.80 -18.53 -17.72
N ASN A 110 0.47 -18.70 -18.12
CA ASN A 110 0.84 -19.25 -19.44
C ASN A 110 0.45 -20.73 -19.62
N LYS A 111 0.01 -21.42 -18.57
CA LYS A 111 -0.55 -22.78 -18.67
C LYS A 111 -2.05 -22.80 -18.91
N GLU A 112 -2.67 -21.65 -18.76
CA GLU A 112 -4.10 -21.42 -19.02
C GLU A 112 -4.27 -20.70 -20.36
N ASP A 113 -5.42 -20.90 -21.03
CA ASP A 113 -5.75 -20.19 -22.29
C ASP A 113 -6.32 -18.79 -21.97
N ILE A 114 -5.43 -17.85 -21.54
CA ILE A 114 -5.79 -16.49 -21.13
C ILE A 114 -5.73 -15.55 -22.33
N GLU A 115 -6.81 -14.82 -22.60
CA GLU A 115 -6.88 -13.81 -23.67
C GLU A 115 -6.53 -12.39 -23.17
N LYS A 116 -6.95 -12.06 -21.94
CA LYS A 116 -6.69 -10.75 -21.32
C LYS A 116 -6.26 -10.91 -19.87
N ILE A 117 -5.31 -10.09 -19.46
CA ILE A 117 -4.87 -9.97 -18.07
C ILE A 117 -5.09 -8.55 -17.60
N TYR A 118 -5.92 -8.39 -16.58
CA TYR A 118 -6.22 -7.11 -15.94
C TYR A 118 -5.28 -6.91 -14.76
N LEU A 119 -4.41 -5.91 -14.84
CA LEU A 119 -3.43 -5.58 -13.80
C LEU A 119 -4.02 -4.51 -12.88
N ILE A 120 -4.19 -4.87 -11.61
CA ILE A 120 -4.72 -3.97 -10.58
C ILE A 120 -3.66 -3.79 -9.49
N PRO A 121 -2.81 -2.74 -9.58
CA PRO A 121 -1.92 -2.37 -8.49
C PRO A 121 -2.71 -1.98 -7.24
N LEU A 122 -2.42 -2.61 -6.11
CA LEU A 122 -3.10 -2.36 -4.84
C LEU A 122 -2.58 -1.07 -4.15
N TYR A 123 -2.30 -0.05 -4.96
CA TYR A 123 -1.95 1.31 -4.53
C TYR A 123 -3.06 2.24 -4.97
N PRO A 124 -3.83 2.84 -4.03
CA PRO A 124 -4.99 3.64 -4.42
C PRO A 124 -4.60 4.93 -5.14
N GLN A 125 -3.45 5.52 -4.78
CA GLN A 125 -2.89 6.70 -5.44
C GLN A 125 -1.72 6.27 -6.35
N TYR A 126 -1.61 6.90 -7.52
CA TYR A 126 -0.49 6.65 -8.43
C TYR A 126 0.79 7.25 -7.91
N SER A 127 1.87 6.49 -7.98
CA SER A 127 3.25 6.96 -7.88
C SER A 127 4.16 6.21 -8.85
N THR A 128 5.22 6.89 -9.27
CA THR A 128 6.30 6.27 -10.06
C THR A 128 7.06 5.22 -9.25
N THR A 129 7.10 5.37 -7.92
CA THR A 129 7.80 4.47 -7.01
C THR A 129 7.03 3.20 -6.66
N THR A 130 5.73 3.16 -6.90
CA THR A 130 4.84 2.03 -6.58
C THR A 130 4.11 1.50 -7.81
N THR A 131 3.06 2.17 -8.25
CA THR A 131 2.22 1.74 -9.38
C THR A 131 3.03 1.50 -10.64
N LYS A 132 3.84 2.50 -11.05
CA LYS A 132 4.69 2.38 -12.24
C LYS A 132 5.69 1.24 -12.09
N SER A 133 6.38 1.14 -10.95
CA SER A 133 7.36 0.09 -10.70
C SER A 133 6.76 -1.32 -10.84
N SER A 134 5.58 -1.54 -10.26
CA SER A 134 4.92 -2.85 -10.29
C SER A 134 4.39 -3.20 -11.69
N LEU A 135 3.83 -2.23 -12.43
CA LEU A 135 3.36 -2.44 -13.79
C LEU A 135 4.53 -2.72 -14.75
N GLU A 136 5.58 -1.91 -14.71
CA GLU A 136 6.77 -2.12 -15.55
C GLU A 136 7.44 -3.47 -15.30
N ASP A 137 7.51 -3.90 -14.04
CA ASP A 137 8.09 -5.22 -13.71
C ASP A 137 7.24 -6.36 -14.27
N PHE A 138 5.92 -6.29 -14.08
CA PHE A 138 5.03 -7.32 -14.60
C PHE A 138 5.11 -7.39 -16.13
N GLU A 139 5.04 -6.26 -16.81
CA GLU A 139 5.12 -6.17 -18.27
C GLU A 139 6.47 -6.71 -18.80
N GLU A 140 7.59 -6.31 -18.19
CA GLU A 140 8.93 -6.80 -18.54
C GLU A 140 9.03 -8.32 -18.38
N GLN A 141 8.59 -8.85 -17.23
CA GLN A 141 8.60 -10.29 -16.97
C GLN A 141 7.66 -11.05 -17.91
N TYR A 142 6.51 -10.44 -18.29
CA TYR A 142 5.54 -11.02 -19.20
C TYR A 142 6.11 -11.20 -20.62
N HIS A 143 6.73 -10.17 -21.15
CA HIS A 143 7.41 -10.21 -22.45
C HIS A 143 8.58 -11.21 -22.48
N LEU A 144 9.40 -11.23 -21.42
CA LEU A 144 10.52 -12.18 -21.32
C LEU A 144 10.07 -13.64 -21.31
N ARG A 145 8.84 -13.96 -20.91
CA ARG A 145 8.26 -15.31 -20.84
C ARG A 145 7.33 -15.66 -22.00
N GLY A 146 7.32 -14.83 -23.04
CA GLY A 146 6.55 -15.08 -24.26
C GLY A 146 5.03 -15.02 -24.07
N GLY A 147 4.56 -14.20 -23.13
CA GLY A 147 3.13 -13.95 -22.96
C GLY A 147 2.53 -13.24 -24.16
N ASP A 148 1.32 -13.64 -24.59
CA ASP A 148 0.60 -13.16 -25.77
C ASP A 148 -0.80 -12.58 -25.48
N ALA A 149 -1.28 -12.69 -24.24
CA ALA A 149 -2.51 -12.08 -23.80
C ALA A 149 -2.43 -10.54 -23.79
N ILE A 150 -3.56 -9.89 -23.95
CA ILE A 150 -3.67 -8.43 -23.87
C ILE A 150 -3.56 -8.00 -22.41
N LEU A 151 -2.62 -7.10 -22.09
CA LEU A 151 -2.52 -6.49 -20.78
C LEU A 151 -3.38 -5.23 -20.72
N VAL A 152 -4.26 -5.15 -19.72
CA VAL A 152 -5.09 -3.98 -19.40
C VAL A 152 -4.75 -3.52 -17.98
N GLU A 153 -4.43 -2.24 -17.80
CA GLU A 153 -3.96 -1.71 -16.52
C GLU A 153 -4.83 -0.59 -15.97
N ILE A 154 -4.92 -0.51 -14.64
CA ILE A 154 -5.44 0.67 -13.94
C ILE A 154 -4.30 1.35 -13.17
N LYS A 155 -4.29 2.69 -13.17
CA LYS A 155 -3.20 3.47 -12.55
C LYS A 155 -3.51 3.99 -11.15
N HIS A 156 -4.78 4.19 -10.82
CA HIS A 156 -5.24 4.65 -9.51
C HIS A 156 -6.75 4.40 -9.36
N PHE A 157 -7.21 4.31 -8.12
CA PHE A 157 -8.64 4.11 -7.82
C PHE A 157 -9.10 4.80 -6.52
N PHE A 158 -8.33 5.75 -5.99
CA PHE A 158 -8.65 6.45 -4.73
C PHE A 158 -10.01 7.17 -4.74
N GLN A 159 -10.60 7.44 -5.92
CA GLN A 159 -11.92 8.04 -6.07
C GLN A 159 -13.06 7.00 -6.14
N ASN A 160 -12.74 5.70 -6.14
CA ASN A 160 -13.78 4.67 -6.19
C ASN A 160 -14.64 4.74 -4.92
N PHE A 161 -15.96 4.73 -5.10
CA PHE A 161 -16.91 4.89 -4.01
C PHE A 161 -16.86 3.74 -3.00
N ASN A 162 -16.83 2.49 -3.46
CA ASN A 162 -16.76 1.33 -2.56
C ASN A 162 -15.43 1.22 -1.84
N TYR A 163 -14.32 1.62 -2.48
CA TYR A 163 -13.03 1.75 -1.82
C TYR A 163 -13.09 2.72 -0.63
N ASN A 164 -13.69 3.89 -0.85
CA ASN A 164 -13.84 4.88 0.22
C ASN A 164 -14.82 4.41 1.31
N ARG A 165 -15.86 3.63 0.96
CA ARG A 165 -16.72 2.98 1.96
C ARG A 165 -15.95 1.95 2.80
N ALA A 166 -15.03 1.20 2.20
CA ALA A 166 -14.16 0.29 2.96
C ALA A 166 -13.32 1.06 3.99
N ILE A 167 -12.79 2.23 3.62
CA ILE A 167 -12.04 3.10 4.55
C ILE A 167 -12.95 3.58 5.68
N ILE A 168 -14.12 4.13 5.36
CA ILE A 168 -15.07 4.61 6.38
C ILE A 168 -15.48 3.48 7.33
N GLN A 169 -15.72 2.27 6.80
CA GLN A 169 -16.01 1.10 7.64
C GLN A 169 -14.87 0.81 8.62
N ARG A 170 -13.62 0.80 8.17
CA ARG A 170 -12.46 0.58 9.07
C ARG A 170 -12.33 1.66 10.14
N ILE A 171 -12.64 2.91 9.80
CA ILE A 171 -12.69 3.99 10.79
C ILE A 171 -13.82 3.75 11.80
N LYS A 172 -15.02 3.37 11.35
CA LYS A 172 -16.18 3.07 12.23
C LYS A 172 -15.95 1.84 13.13
N GLU A 173 -15.18 0.86 12.69
CA GLU A 173 -14.75 -0.29 13.49
C GLU A 173 -13.81 0.12 14.64
N ARG A 174 -13.09 1.25 14.47
CA ARG A 174 -12.10 1.74 15.44
C ARG A 174 -12.65 2.80 16.39
N ILE A 175 -13.65 3.55 15.95
CA ILE A 175 -14.26 4.62 16.74
C ILE A 175 -15.73 4.81 16.35
N SER A 176 -16.61 4.94 17.35
CA SER A 176 -18.02 5.25 17.11
C SER A 176 -18.24 6.68 16.62
N GLU A 177 -19.38 6.93 15.97
CA GLU A 177 -19.79 8.28 15.54
C GLU A 177 -19.82 9.26 16.72
N TYR A 178 -20.33 8.85 17.88
CA TYR A 178 -20.40 9.68 19.09
C TYR A 178 -19.00 10.02 19.64
N GLU A 179 -18.10 9.03 19.72
CA GLU A 179 -16.73 9.24 20.19
C GLU A 179 -15.91 10.14 19.26
N SER A 180 -16.20 10.11 17.95
CA SER A 180 -15.44 10.87 16.93
C SER A 180 -15.38 12.37 17.25
N THR A 181 -16.41 12.93 17.89
CA THR A 181 -16.46 14.35 18.30
C THR A 181 -15.37 14.74 19.32
N ASN A 182 -14.75 13.78 19.98
CA ASN A 182 -13.68 14.02 20.94
C ASN A 182 -12.28 13.81 20.35
N PHE A 183 -12.17 13.25 19.16
CA PHE A 183 -10.91 12.88 18.50
C PHE A 183 -10.59 13.81 17.32
N GLU A 184 -9.32 13.91 17.00
CA GLU A 184 -8.85 14.33 15.69
C GLU A 184 -8.51 13.07 14.87
N ILE A 185 -8.57 13.16 13.53
CA ILE A 185 -8.15 12.06 12.66
C ILE A 185 -6.98 12.51 11.78
N ILE A 186 -5.95 11.68 11.69
CA ILE A 186 -4.82 11.87 10.78
C ILE A 186 -4.84 10.78 9.72
N PHE A 187 -4.98 11.17 8.47
CA PHE A 187 -4.68 10.31 7.33
C PHE A 187 -3.16 10.29 7.14
N SER A 188 -2.53 9.19 7.55
CA SER A 188 -1.08 9.01 7.41
C SER A 188 -0.75 8.38 6.06
N ALA A 189 0.02 9.09 5.24
CA ALA A 189 0.49 8.61 3.95
C ALA A 189 1.99 8.28 4.01
N HIS A 190 2.45 7.28 3.25
CA HIS A 190 3.88 7.07 3.10
C HIS A 190 4.53 8.33 2.50
N GLY A 191 5.56 8.87 3.14
CA GLY A 191 6.29 10.04 2.65
C GLY A 191 7.08 9.74 1.38
N LEU A 192 7.21 10.75 0.51
CA LEU A 192 8.13 10.69 -0.62
C LEU A 192 9.12 11.84 -0.56
N PRO A 193 10.35 11.65 -1.08
CA PRO A 193 11.27 12.76 -1.27
C PRO A 193 10.67 13.82 -2.19
N VAL A 194 10.79 15.11 -1.83
CA VAL A 194 10.28 16.24 -2.62
C VAL A 194 10.76 16.19 -4.07
N LYS A 195 11.99 15.75 -4.30
CA LYS A 195 12.54 15.57 -5.66
C LYS A 195 11.75 14.59 -6.54
N VAL A 196 11.02 13.64 -5.98
CA VAL A 196 10.16 12.74 -6.75
C VAL A 196 8.97 13.52 -7.30
N ILE A 197 8.36 14.35 -6.46
CA ILE A 197 7.24 15.23 -6.83
C ILE A 197 7.67 16.28 -7.86
N GLU A 198 8.82 16.92 -7.66
CA GLU A 198 9.39 17.90 -8.60
C GLU A 198 9.65 17.31 -10.00
N ARG A 199 9.89 16.01 -10.10
CA ARG A 199 10.03 15.27 -11.37
C ARG A 199 8.70 14.93 -12.03
N GLY A 200 7.58 15.38 -11.47
CA GLY A 200 6.24 15.22 -12.03
C GLY A 200 5.42 14.06 -11.48
N ASP A 201 5.84 13.43 -10.37
CA ASP A 201 5.00 12.44 -9.69
C ASP A 201 3.75 13.12 -9.13
N VAL A 202 2.61 12.48 -9.33
CA VAL A 202 1.29 13.03 -8.96
C VAL A 202 0.79 12.55 -7.61
N TYR A 203 1.59 11.76 -6.90
CA TYR A 203 1.21 11.10 -5.64
C TYR A 203 0.67 12.06 -4.60
N GLU A 204 1.41 13.12 -4.27
CA GLU A 204 1.00 14.11 -3.27
C GLU A 204 -0.37 14.70 -3.60
N ARG A 205 -0.58 15.09 -4.87
CA ARG A 205 -1.86 15.63 -5.33
C ARG A 205 -3.00 14.60 -5.21
N HIS A 206 -2.73 13.32 -5.49
CA HIS A 206 -3.72 12.24 -5.33
C HIS A 206 -4.07 12.04 -3.86
N VAL A 207 -3.07 12.01 -2.96
CA VAL A 207 -3.29 11.89 -1.51
C VAL A 207 -4.12 13.07 -0.98
N GLN A 208 -3.77 14.31 -1.32
CA GLN A 208 -4.50 15.50 -0.91
C GLN A 208 -5.97 15.48 -1.37
N LYS A 209 -6.23 15.10 -2.63
CA LYS A 209 -7.59 14.95 -3.16
C LYS A 209 -8.35 13.82 -2.46
N HIS A 210 -7.69 12.74 -2.13
CA HIS A 210 -8.28 11.60 -1.44
C HIS A 210 -8.70 11.99 -0.01
N VAL A 211 -7.84 12.69 0.73
CA VAL A 211 -8.18 13.20 2.06
C VAL A 211 -9.36 14.17 2.00
N ALA A 212 -9.39 15.07 1.02
CA ALA A 212 -10.52 15.99 0.86
C ALA A 212 -11.85 15.25 0.62
N LEU A 213 -11.84 14.21 -0.22
CA LEU A 213 -13.01 13.36 -0.47
C LEU A 213 -13.44 12.62 0.80
N LEU A 214 -12.51 12.02 1.52
CA LEU A 214 -12.82 11.29 2.76
C LEU A 214 -13.33 12.22 3.86
N LYS A 215 -12.84 13.45 3.95
CA LYS A 215 -13.35 14.47 4.88
C LYS A 215 -14.83 14.74 4.64
N GLU A 216 -15.25 14.90 3.40
CA GLU A 216 -16.66 15.08 3.03
C GLU A 216 -17.49 13.82 3.35
N MET A 217 -16.98 12.64 2.99
CA MET A 217 -17.68 11.38 3.26
C MET A 217 -17.86 11.11 4.75
N LEU A 218 -16.84 11.38 5.58
CA LEU A 218 -16.95 11.25 7.05
C LEU A 218 -18.08 12.10 7.61
N GLN A 219 -18.19 13.37 7.17
CA GLN A 219 -19.28 14.26 7.60
C GLN A 219 -20.66 13.72 7.21
N ASN A 220 -20.80 13.24 5.98
CA ASN A 220 -22.05 12.65 5.47
C ASN A 220 -22.45 11.36 6.21
N GLU A 221 -21.46 10.62 6.74
CA GLU A 221 -21.64 9.42 7.54
C GLU A 221 -21.79 9.69 9.06
N GLY A 222 -21.94 10.95 9.48
CA GLY A 222 -22.13 11.34 10.87
C GLY A 222 -20.85 11.32 11.73
N MET A 223 -19.68 11.16 11.12
CA MET A 223 -18.38 11.15 11.79
C MET A 223 -17.84 12.59 11.89
N HIS A 224 -18.00 13.23 13.04
CA HIS A 224 -17.67 14.66 13.24
C HIS A 224 -16.39 14.81 14.07
N PHE A 225 -15.25 14.47 13.50
CA PHE A 225 -13.95 14.66 14.13
C PHE A 225 -13.68 16.17 14.40
N LYS A 226 -12.96 16.48 15.50
CA LYS A 226 -12.56 17.86 15.84
C LYS A 226 -11.76 18.51 14.71
N ASP A 227 -10.87 17.76 14.08
CA ASP A 227 -10.19 18.16 12.85
C ASP A 227 -9.75 16.92 12.05
N VAL A 228 -9.45 17.13 10.77
CA VAL A 228 -9.03 16.11 9.80
C VAL A 228 -7.72 16.55 9.18
N HIS A 229 -6.68 15.78 9.40
CA HIS A 229 -5.31 16.11 9.00
C HIS A 229 -4.76 15.13 7.97
N LEU A 230 -3.78 15.60 7.19
CA LEU A 230 -2.87 14.79 6.40
C LEU A 230 -1.46 14.91 7.00
N ALA A 231 -0.76 13.78 7.15
CA ALA A 231 0.64 13.75 7.52
C ALA A 231 1.37 12.65 6.76
N TYR A 232 2.71 12.71 6.76
CA TYR A 232 3.56 11.77 6.04
C TYR A 232 4.47 11.02 7.00
N GLN A 233 4.49 9.68 6.87
CA GLN A 233 5.33 8.76 7.65
C GLN A 233 6.55 8.27 6.88
N SER A 234 7.39 7.44 7.51
CA SER A 234 8.48 6.68 6.88
C SER A 234 9.61 7.51 6.30
N LYS A 235 9.90 8.69 6.91
CA LYS A 235 11.03 9.53 6.50
C LYS A 235 12.36 8.82 6.73
N VAL A 236 13.20 8.71 5.69
CA VAL A 236 14.50 8.04 5.74
C VAL A 236 15.61 8.90 5.15
N GLY A 237 16.71 9.03 5.90
CA GLY A 237 17.92 9.72 5.45
C GLY A 237 17.80 11.25 5.37
N PRO A 238 18.81 11.94 4.82
CA PRO A 238 18.95 13.39 4.93
C PRO A 238 18.21 14.19 3.85
N MET A 239 17.48 13.53 2.94
CA MET A 239 16.73 14.20 1.88
C MET A 239 15.57 15.01 2.43
N GLU A 240 15.11 16.00 1.67
CA GLU A 240 13.85 16.68 1.96
C GLU A 240 12.66 15.79 1.55
N TRP A 241 11.71 15.62 2.48
CA TRP A 241 10.53 14.78 2.34
C TRP A 241 9.26 15.64 2.39
N LEU A 242 8.15 15.09 1.89
CA LEU A 242 6.84 15.70 2.01
C LEU A 242 6.51 16.02 3.47
N LYS A 243 5.76 17.11 3.69
CA LYS A 243 5.44 17.65 5.02
C LYS A 243 3.92 17.91 5.16
N PRO A 244 3.44 17.97 6.43
CA PRO A 244 4.15 17.72 7.68
C PRO A 244 4.47 16.23 7.86
N SER A 245 5.55 15.90 8.58
CA SER A 245 5.76 14.53 9.03
C SER A 245 4.70 14.14 10.09
N LEU A 246 4.45 12.83 10.26
CA LEU A 246 3.50 12.36 11.26
C LEU A 246 3.92 12.80 12.67
N GLU A 247 5.21 12.76 13.00
CA GLU A 247 5.74 13.23 14.28
C GLU A 247 5.50 14.74 14.49
N GLU A 248 5.76 15.58 13.46
CA GLU A 248 5.46 17.02 13.52
C GLU A 248 3.96 17.24 13.75
N LYS A 249 3.10 16.50 13.06
CA LYS A 249 1.65 16.62 13.20
C LYS A 249 1.17 16.19 14.59
N LEU A 250 1.67 15.09 15.15
CA LEU A 250 1.32 14.66 16.51
C LEU A 250 1.65 15.74 17.57
N LYS A 251 2.76 16.47 17.41
CA LYS A 251 3.11 17.59 18.30
C LYS A 251 2.11 18.75 18.25
N GLU A 252 1.42 18.95 17.13
CA GLU A 252 0.42 19.99 16.92
C GLU A 252 -0.97 19.64 17.49
N ILE A 253 -1.31 18.34 17.62
CA ILE A 253 -2.60 17.84 18.11
C ILE A 253 -2.84 18.26 19.55
N LYS A 254 -3.91 19.03 19.78
CA LYS A 254 -4.24 19.58 21.10
C LYS A 254 -5.19 18.69 21.90
N SER A 255 -6.05 17.94 21.22
CA SER A 255 -7.06 17.10 21.87
C SER A 255 -6.47 15.94 22.68
N LYS A 256 -5.22 15.55 22.40
CA LYS A 256 -4.55 14.39 22.95
C LYS A 256 -5.30 13.07 22.74
N LYS A 257 -6.23 13.05 21.75
CA LYS A 257 -6.99 11.89 21.30
C LYS A 257 -6.99 11.87 19.78
N VAL A 258 -6.42 10.84 19.20
CA VAL A 258 -6.23 10.75 17.75
C VAL A 258 -6.54 9.37 17.20
N VAL A 259 -7.15 9.35 16.02
CA VAL A 259 -7.28 8.17 15.18
C VAL A 259 -6.34 8.33 13.97
N ILE A 260 -5.56 7.31 13.68
CA ILE A 260 -4.67 7.25 12.52
C ILE A 260 -5.27 6.31 11.49
N PHE A 261 -5.38 6.75 10.24
CA PHE A 261 -5.74 5.89 9.12
C PHE A 261 -4.61 5.87 8.07
N PRO A 262 -4.06 4.68 7.71
CA PRO A 262 -2.95 4.53 6.75
C PRO A 262 -3.42 4.66 5.29
N ILE A 263 -3.65 5.89 4.82
CA ILE A 263 -4.36 6.20 3.56
C ILE A 263 -3.65 5.72 2.28
N ALA A 264 -2.34 5.48 2.33
CA ALA A 264 -1.56 5.02 1.18
C ALA A 264 -1.59 3.50 0.98
N PHE A 265 -2.14 2.76 1.94
CA PHE A 265 -2.14 1.30 1.95
C PHE A 265 -3.55 0.73 1.86
N THR A 266 -3.70 -0.34 1.08
CA THR A 266 -4.94 -1.12 1.01
C THR A 266 -4.87 -2.39 1.85
N ILE A 267 -3.66 -2.85 2.15
CA ILE A 267 -3.36 -4.08 2.88
C ILE A 267 -2.37 -3.76 3.99
N ASP A 268 -2.63 -4.27 5.20
CA ASP A 268 -1.73 -4.14 6.34
C ASP A 268 -0.36 -4.77 6.06
N ASN A 269 0.66 -4.12 6.58
CA ASN A 269 2.05 -4.46 6.36
C ASN A 269 2.91 -3.99 7.54
N SER A 270 4.25 -4.03 7.44
CA SER A 270 5.12 -3.61 8.54
C SER A 270 5.03 -2.12 8.89
N GLU A 271 4.60 -1.26 7.97
CA GLU A 271 4.43 0.16 8.27
C GLU A 271 3.14 0.42 9.06
N THR A 272 2.08 -0.37 8.83
CA THR A 272 0.86 -0.28 9.63
C THR A 272 1.02 -0.91 11.00
N ASP A 273 1.57 -2.14 11.06
CA ASP A 273 1.60 -2.93 12.28
C ASP A 273 2.76 -2.55 13.21
N PHE A 274 3.91 -2.11 12.65
CA PHE A 274 5.05 -1.71 13.46
C PHE A 274 5.18 -0.19 13.53
N GLU A 275 5.37 0.50 12.40
CA GLU A 275 5.67 1.93 12.42
C GLU A 275 4.51 2.73 13.03
N LEU A 276 3.26 2.52 12.57
CA LEU A 276 2.12 3.26 13.09
C LEU A 276 1.64 2.75 14.46
N ASP A 277 1.53 1.43 14.64
CA ASP A 277 0.88 0.89 15.84
C ASP A 277 1.83 0.59 17.01
N ILE A 278 3.14 0.47 16.77
CA ILE A 278 4.14 0.31 17.82
C ILE A 278 4.96 1.61 17.96
N GLU A 279 5.77 1.95 16.96
CA GLU A 279 6.74 3.04 17.05
C GLU A 279 6.06 4.41 17.27
N TYR A 280 5.04 4.76 16.48
CA TYR A 280 4.31 6.03 16.67
C TYR A 280 3.38 6.02 17.89
N ARG A 281 2.97 4.85 18.40
CA ARG A 281 2.27 4.76 19.68
C ARG A 281 3.19 5.17 20.81
N GLU A 282 4.44 4.71 20.85
CA GLU A 282 5.44 5.15 21.83
C GLU A 282 5.65 6.67 21.76
N VAL A 283 5.78 7.23 20.55
CA VAL A 283 5.88 8.70 20.37
C VAL A 283 4.65 9.42 20.91
N ALA A 284 3.45 8.90 20.68
CA ALA A 284 2.21 9.50 21.19
C ALA A 284 2.14 9.44 22.73
N GLU A 285 2.56 8.35 23.33
CA GLU A 285 2.67 8.21 24.80
C GLU A 285 3.65 9.23 25.39
N GLU A 286 4.83 9.39 24.80
CA GLU A 286 5.81 10.41 25.20
C GLU A 286 5.28 11.85 25.07
N LEU A 287 4.41 12.10 24.07
CA LEU A 287 3.73 13.38 23.86
C LEU A 287 2.50 13.57 24.77
N GLY A 288 2.18 12.60 25.61
CA GLY A 288 1.08 12.65 26.57
C GLY A 288 -0.31 12.50 25.93
N PHE A 289 -0.44 11.69 24.86
CA PHE A 289 -1.75 11.34 24.32
C PHE A 289 -2.52 10.45 25.29
N GLU A 290 -3.80 10.75 25.47
CA GLU A 290 -4.72 9.97 26.30
C GLU A 290 -5.28 8.76 25.55
N ASP A 291 -5.44 8.90 24.22
CA ASP A 291 -5.96 7.84 23.36
C ASP A 291 -5.36 7.97 21.95
N TYR A 292 -4.67 6.91 21.51
CA TYR A 292 -4.06 6.79 20.19
C TYR A 292 -4.51 5.49 19.55
N ARG A 293 -5.30 5.58 18.48
CA ARG A 293 -5.89 4.44 17.80
C ARG A 293 -5.43 4.38 16.34
N VAL A 294 -5.00 3.21 15.88
CA VAL A 294 -4.63 2.96 14.48
C VAL A 294 -5.72 2.09 13.83
N CYS A 295 -6.23 2.53 12.69
CA CYS A 295 -7.18 1.74 11.90
C CYS A 295 -6.45 0.69 11.08
N GLU A 296 -7.08 -0.46 10.88
CA GLU A 296 -6.65 -1.44 9.88
C GLU A 296 -6.87 -0.89 8.46
N CYS A 297 -6.08 -1.38 7.51
CA CYS A 297 -6.34 -1.20 6.10
C CYS A 297 -7.63 -1.91 5.65
N PRO A 298 -8.17 -1.62 4.46
CA PRO A 298 -9.31 -2.34 3.89
C PRO A 298 -9.14 -3.87 3.85
N ASN A 299 -7.93 -4.38 3.64
CA ASN A 299 -7.57 -5.80 3.63
C ASN A 299 -8.46 -6.62 2.68
N ASP A 300 -9.18 -7.60 3.23
CA ASP A 300 -10.12 -8.45 2.51
C ASP A 300 -11.60 -8.11 2.84
N SER A 301 -11.87 -6.85 3.21
CA SER A 301 -13.25 -6.39 3.48
C SER A 301 -14.13 -6.51 2.25
N ASP A 302 -15.43 -6.74 2.46
CA ASP A 302 -16.37 -6.95 1.36
C ASP A 302 -16.49 -5.74 0.44
N PHE A 303 -16.40 -4.52 0.97
CA PHE A 303 -16.36 -3.31 0.15
C PHE A 303 -15.09 -3.22 -0.70
N PHE A 304 -13.97 -3.74 -0.22
CA PHE A 304 -12.74 -3.75 -1.03
C PHE A 304 -12.79 -4.84 -2.11
N VAL A 305 -13.38 -5.99 -1.82
CA VAL A 305 -13.69 -7.01 -2.84
C VAL A 305 -14.62 -6.43 -3.91
N GLU A 306 -15.68 -5.69 -3.50
CA GLU A 306 -16.58 -5.01 -4.43
C GLU A 306 -15.85 -3.97 -5.29
N THR A 307 -14.93 -3.22 -4.68
CA THR A 307 -14.06 -2.28 -5.40
C THR A 307 -13.31 -2.96 -6.55
N LEU A 308 -12.62 -4.07 -6.26
CA LEU A 308 -11.83 -4.80 -7.26
C LEU A 308 -12.71 -5.38 -8.36
N PHE A 309 -13.88 -5.88 -8.01
CA PHE A 309 -14.87 -6.35 -8.98
C PHE A 309 -15.34 -5.20 -9.92
N GLU A 310 -15.70 -4.04 -9.37
CA GLU A 310 -16.08 -2.87 -10.16
C GLU A 310 -14.95 -2.35 -11.06
N LEU A 311 -13.71 -2.37 -10.57
CA LEU A 311 -12.56 -1.97 -11.38
C LEU A 311 -12.38 -2.90 -12.58
N TYR A 312 -12.49 -4.22 -12.36
CA TYR A 312 -12.46 -5.21 -13.42
C TYR A 312 -13.57 -4.97 -14.45
N GLU A 313 -14.82 -4.82 -14.01
CA GLU A 313 -15.97 -4.58 -14.91
C GLU A 313 -15.81 -3.29 -15.74
N LYS A 314 -15.15 -2.27 -15.19
CA LYS A 314 -14.87 -1.01 -15.92
C LYS A 314 -13.71 -1.13 -16.92
N MET A 315 -12.82 -2.10 -16.73
CA MET A 315 -11.69 -2.35 -17.63
C MET A 315 -12.04 -3.27 -18.81
N LYS A 316 -13.16 -4.02 -18.74
CA LYS A 316 -13.68 -4.83 -19.83
C LYS A 316 -14.00 -4.00 -21.06
#